data_7a5b2e9ae1f8fb8681f162cbe109b81f
#
_entry.id   7a5b2e9ae1f8fb8681f162cbe109b81f
#
_cell.length_a   1.000
_cell.length_b   1.000
_cell.length_c   1.000
_cell.angle_alpha   90.00
_cell.angle_beta   90.00
_cell.angle_gamma   90.00
#
_symmetry.space_group_name_H-M   'P 1'
#
loop_
_entity.id
_entity.type
_entity.pdbx_description
1 polymer ?
#
loop_
_entity_poly.entity_id
_entity_poly.type
_entity_poly.pdbx_seq_one_letter_code
_entity_poly.pdbx_strand_id
1 'polypeptide(L)'
;MAGAVPVNAVMDELRAERMVFHSEADFQHAFAWAVHRLDGTISVRLEVRQEEAEYLDLLCRGPHGRTAIEFKYFTARWDGVDPGTGEEFRLRGHAATDLARRNFVFDIARLERFCPSGPVPANGLAILLTNDRGLWNPPPGDRPTRDQEFRIHDGRRLTGTLRWGTDGRHFLPNQRDLTGDYLLSWRDYADLPGRNGRFRWLAVPVNCLDTAAVHAPA
;
A
#
# COMPACT_ATOMS: atom_id res chain seq x y z
N MET A 1 -10.80 3.70 -7.99
CA MET A 1 -11.61 2.98 -7.00
C MET A 1 -12.89 2.51 -7.67
N ALA A 2 -13.29 1.29 -7.44
CA ALA A 2 -14.52 0.68 -7.98
C ALA A 2 -14.75 0.90 -9.49
N GLY A 3 -13.67 0.91 -10.28
CA GLY A 3 -13.68 1.12 -11.74
C GLY A 3 -13.88 2.57 -12.21
N ALA A 4 -14.12 3.53 -11.31
CA ALA A 4 -14.44 4.90 -11.67
C ALA A 4 -13.37 5.94 -11.25
N VAL A 5 -12.94 5.92 -10.00
CA VAL A 5 -12.02 6.92 -9.45
C VAL A 5 -10.58 6.42 -9.46
N PRO A 6 -9.63 7.08 -10.13
CA PRO A 6 -8.22 6.71 -10.11
C PRO A 6 -7.58 7.05 -8.76
N VAL A 7 -6.61 6.24 -8.30
CA VAL A 7 -5.92 6.46 -7.02
C VAL A 7 -5.22 7.81 -6.94
N ASN A 8 -4.69 8.28 -8.06
CA ASN A 8 -4.01 9.59 -8.10
C ASN A 8 -4.97 10.73 -7.74
N ALA A 9 -6.21 10.70 -8.26
CA ALA A 9 -7.19 11.72 -7.93
C ALA A 9 -7.51 11.73 -6.43
N VAL A 10 -7.59 10.55 -5.79
CA VAL A 10 -7.80 10.45 -4.34
C VAL A 10 -6.62 11.03 -3.57
N MET A 11 -5.38 10.68 -3.97
CA MET A 11 -4.18 11.19 -3.29
C MET A 11 -3.97 12.69 -3.50
N ASP A 12 -4.34 13.23 -4.66
CA ASP A 12 -4.29 14.67 -4.95
C ASP A 12 -5.34 15.43 -4.11
N GLU A 13 -6.55 14.90 -3.98
CA GLU A 13 -7.60 15.43 -3.12
C GLU A 13 -7.18 15.45 -1.65
N LEU A 14 -6.59 14.35 -1.15
CA LEU A 14 -6.04 14.29 0.19
C LEU A 14 -4.95 15.32 0.42
N ARG A 15 -3.99 15.42 -0.51
CA ARG A 15 -2.88 16.37 -0.42
C ARG A 15 -3.34 17.82 -0.37
N ALA A 16 -4.41 18.14 -1.08
CA ALA A 16 -4.98 19.48 -1.09
C ALA A 16 -5.55 19.88 0.27
N GLU A 17 -6.00 18.92 1.07
CA GLU A 17 -6.58 19.18 2.40
C GLU A 17 -5.59 18.95 3.55
N ARG A 18 -4.79 17.87 3.46
CA ARG A 18 -3.93 17.40 4.55
C ARG A 18 -2.64 16.83 4.00
N MET A 19 -1.53 17.37 4.45
CA MET A 19 -0.19 16.96 4.00
C MET A 19 0.41 15.84 4.87
N VAL A 20 -0.18 15.56 6.04
CA VAL A 20 0.31 14.59 7.00
C VAL A 20 -0.86 14.02 7.82
N PHE A 21 -0.68 12.84 8.41
CA PHE A 21 -1.69 12.14 9.21
C PHE A 21 -1.09 11.72 10.56
N HIS A 22 -1.92 11.60 11.58
CA HIS A 22 -1.49 11.18 12.92
C HIS A 22 -1.20 9.68 13.01
N SER A 23 -1.91 8.88 12.22
CA SER A 23 -1.85 7.42 12.25
C SER A 23 -2.29 6.80 10.93
N GLU A 24 -2.10 5.50 10.79
CA GLU A 24 -2.63 4.72 9.67
C GLU A 24 -4.16 4.79 9.60
N ALA A 25 -4.85 4.69 10.74
CA ALA A 25 -6.31 4.82 10.81
C ALA A 25 -6.79 6.21 10.34
N ASP A 26 -6.07 7.29 10.71
CA ASP A 26 -6.37 8.64 10.25
C ASP A 26 -6.22 8.77 8.73
N PHE A 27 -5.18 8.17 8.16
CA PHE A 27 -4.99 8.11 6.71
C PHE A 27 -6.09 7.30 6.02
N GLN A 28 -6.46 6.13 6.55
CA GLN A 28 -7.54 5.29 6.02
C GLN A 28 -8.89 6.02 5.99
N HIS A 29 -9.23 6.70 7.08
CA HIS A 29 -10.49 7.47 7.20
C HIS A 29 -10.51 8.64 6.21
N ALA A 30 -9.42 9.40 6.13
CA ALA A 30 -9.32 10.51 5.18
C ALA A 30 -9.43 10.03 3.73
N PHE A 31 -8.78 8.91 3.40
CA PHE A 31 -8.86 8.29 2.07
C PHE A 31 -10.29 7.85 1.73
N ALA A 32 -10.98 7.20 2.67
CA ALA A 32 -12.37 6.80 2.51
C ALA A 32 -13.28 7.99 2.23
N TRP A 33 -13.07 9.10 2.95
CA TRP A 33 -13.81 10.34 2.77
C TRP A 33 -13.54 10.99 1.41
N ALA A 34 -12.28 11.04 0.99
CA ALA A 34 -11.90 11.58 -0.32
C ALA A 34 -12.51 10.77 -1.47
N VAL A 35 -12.54 9.44 -1.39
CA VAL A 35 -13.23 8.57 -2.37
C VAL A 35 -14.70 8.94 -2.47
N HIS A 36 -15.40 9.08 -1.32
CA HIS A 36 -16.82 9.42 -1.30
C HIS A 36 -17.12 10.82 -1.88
N ARG A 37 -16.23 11.79 -1.65
CA ARG A 37 -16.38 13.13 -2.23
C ARG A 37 -16.18 13.14 -3.73
N LEU A 38 -15.23 12.37 -4.24
CA LEU A 38 -14.96 12.28 -5.68
C LEU A 38 -16.06 11.55 -6.43
N ASP A 39 -16.68 10.56 -5.79
CA ASP A 39 -17.83 9.83 -6.34
C ASP A 39 -18.73 9.28 -5.23
N GLY A 40 -19.80 9.99 -4.93
CA GLY A 40 -20.78 9.61 -3.91
C GLY A 40 -21.57 8.32 -4.21
N THR A 41 -21.43 7.75 -5.42
CA THR A 41 -22.04 6.44 -5.77
C THR A 41 -21.20 5.27 -5.26
N ILE A 42 -19.93 5.53 -4.88
CA ILE A 42 -19.04 4.51 -4.31
C ILE A 42 -19.34 4.36 -2.82
N SER A 43 -19.82 3.20 -2.42
CA SER A 43 -19.93 2.84 -1.01
C SER A 43 -18.58 2.38 -0.48
N VAL A 44 -18.20 2.87 0.70
CA VAL A 44 -16.93 2.54 1.37
C VAL A 44 -17.21 1.80 2.67
N ARG A 45 -16.44 0.77 2.95
CA ARG A 45 -16.46 0.00 4.21
C ARG A 45 -15.05 -0.18 4.72
N LEU A 46 -14.84 0.07 6.00
CA LEU A 46 -13.59 -0.13 6.73
C LEU A 46 -13.64 -1.46 7.48
N GLU A 47 -12.47 -2.05 7.74
CA GLU A 47 -12.29 -3.25 8.58
C GLU A 47 -13.22 -4.40 8.15
N VAL A 48 -13.23 -4.72 6.85
CA VAL A 48 -14.13 -5.72 6.29
C VAL A 48 -13.57 -7.11 6.52
N ARG A 49 -14.24 -7.91 7.37
CA ARG A 49 -13.87 -9.31 7.60
C ARG A 49 -13.94 -10.12 6.31
N GLN A 50 -12.87 -10.85 5.99
CA GLN A 50 -12.77 -11.70 4.82
C GLN A 50 -12.85 -13.18 5.18
N GLU A 51 -11.92 -13.66 6.01
CA GLU A 51 -11.86 -15.00 6.55
C GLU A 51 -11.78 -14.96 8.09
N GLU A 52 -11.60 -16.10 8.76
CA GLU A 52 -11.72 -16.20 10.21
C GLU A 52 -10.93 -15.17 11.02
N ALA A 53 -9.77 -14.76 10.56
CA ALA A 53 -8.88 -13.83 11.26
C ALA A 53 -8.32 -12.70 10.38
N GLU A 54 -8.77 -12.57 9.13
CA GLU A 54 -8.26 -11.56 8.19
C GLU A 54 -9.31 -10.47 7.95
N TYR A 55 -8.87 -9.22 8.11
CA TYR A 55 -9.67 -8.02 7.84
C TYR A 55 -8.99 -7.23 6.73
N LEU A 56 -9.80 -6.76 5.80
CA LEU A 56 -9.39 -5.82 4.77
C LEU A 56 -9.55 -4.40 5.31
N ASP A 57 -8.53 -3.58 5.19
CA ASP A 57 -8.57 -2.20 5.71
C ASP A 57 -9.73 -1.40 5.13
N LEU A 58 -9.94 -1.49 3.79
CA LEU A 58 -10.99 -0.74 3.13
C LEU A 58 -11.51 -1.48 1.88
N LEU A 59 -12.83 -1.46 1.70
CA LEU A 59 -13.50 -1.97 0.51
C LEU A 59 -14.35 -0.87 -0.13
N CYS A 60 -14.02 -0.51 -1.37
CA CYS A 60 -14.84 0.34 -2.23
C CYS A 60 -15.74 -0.53 -3.12
N ARG A 61 -17.03 -0.19 -3.19
CA ARG A 61 -18.01 -0.83 -4.09
C ARG A 61 -18.76 0.25 -4.86
N GLY A 62 -18.75 0.17 -6.17
CA GLY A 62 -19.46 1.07 -7.06
C GLY A 62 -20.12 0.32 -8.21
N PRO A 63 -20.84 1.03 -9.10
CA PRO A 63 -21.55 0.43 -10.21
C PRO A 63 -20.60 -0.26 -11.23
N HIS A 64 -19.35 0.16 -11.29
CA HIS A 64 -18.38 -0.35 -12.27
C HIS A 64 -17.40 -1.38 -11.68
N GLY A 65 -17.53 -1.74 -10.41
CA GLY A 65 -16.67 -2.72 -9.80
C GLY A 65 -16.45 -2.53 -8.31
N ARG A 66 -15.47 -3.26 -7.79
CA ARG A 66 -15.04 -3.16 -6.40
C ARG A 66 -13.52 -3.13 -6.31
N THR A 67 -12.99 -2.42 -5.32
CA THR A 67 -11.56 -2.35 -5.03
C THR A 67 -11.34 -2.69 -3.56
N ALA A 68 -10.54 -3.73 -3.30
CA ALA A 68 -10.03 -4.09 -2.00
C ALA A 68 -8.74 -3.31 -1.75
N ILE A 69 -8.60 -2.65 -0.60
CA ILE A 69 -7.45 -1.78 -0.33
C ILE A 69 -6.82 -2.14 1.00
N GLU A 70 -5.49 -2.23 0.99
CA GLU A 70 -4.64 -2.36 2.17
C GLU A 70 -3.77 -1.12 2.30
N PHE A 71 -3.62 -0.63 3.52
CA PHE A 71 -2.86 0.58 3.81
C PHE A 71 -1.64 0.30 4.68
N LYS A 72 -0.62 1.11 4.46
CA LYS A 72 0.48 1.28 5.40
C LYS A 72 0.82 2.75 5.55
N TYR A 73 0.95 3.18 6.80
CA TYR A 73 1.49 4.46 7.17
C TYR A 73 2.70 4.26 8.06
N PHE A 74 3.88 4.26 7.47
CA PHE A 74 5.14 4.02 8.16
C PHE A 74 5.94 5.31 8.23
N THR A 75 6.28 5.78 9.44
CA THR A 75 6.91 7.08 9.61
C THR A 75 8.28 7.01 10.27
N ALA A 76 9.21 7.82 9.77
CA ALA A 76 10.35 8.31 10.53
C ALA A 76 9.88 9.45 11.47
N ARG A 77 10.60 9.68 12.56
CA ARG A 77 10.25 10.78 13.47
C ARG A 77 10.24 12.12 12.74
N TRP A 78 9.16 12.85 12.90
CA TRP A 78 8.99 14.20 12.40
C TRP A 78 8.08 15.00 13.33
N ASP A 79 8.53 16.20 13.70
CA ASP A 79 7.75 17.15 14.52
C ASP A 79 7.61 18.43 13.67
N GLY A 80 6.39 18.90 13.47
CA GLY A 80 6.11 20.07 12.63
C GLY A 80 4.65 20.44 12.56
N VAL A 81 4.34 21.37 11.67
CA VAL A 81 2.98 21.89 11.44
C VAL A 81 2.60 21.62 9.98
N ASP A 82 1.38 21.17 9.76
CA ASP A 82 0.79 21.14 8.42
C ASP A 82 0.44 22.58 8.01
N PRO A 83 1.07 23.14 6.98
CA PRO A 83 0.82 24.53 6.59
C PRO A 83 -0.58 24.78 6.04
N GLY A 84 -1.26 23.72 5.56
CA GLY A 84 -2.64 23.83 5.04
C GLY A 84 -3.67 23.95 6.13
N THR A 85 -3.51 23.22 7.24
CA THR A 85 -4.46 23.15 8.35
C THR A 85 -4.03 23.95 9.57
N GLY A 86 -2.72 24.22 9.73
CA GLY A 86 -2.14 24.78 10.95
C GLY A 86 -2.02 23.77 12.10
N GLU A 87 -2.31 22.49 11.85
CA GLU A 87 -2.29 21.45 12.86
C GLU A 87 -0.87 21.00 13.20
N GLU A 88 -0.58 20.81 14.50
CA GLU A 88 0.71 20.31 14.97
C GLU A 88 0.78 18.79 14.96
N PHE A 89 1.89 18.26 14.47
CA PHE A 89 2.15 16.83 14.41
C PHE A 89 3.43 16.43 15.14
N ARG A 90 3.37 15.28 15.81
CA ARG A 90 4.51 14.64 16.50
C ARG A 90 4.57 13.19 16.10
N LEU A 91 5.09 12.91 14.91
CA LEU A 91 5.18 11.56 14.39
C LEU A 91 6.30 10.78 15.09
N ARG A 92 5.95 9.59 15.54
CA ARG A 92 6.95 8.65 16.09
C ARG A 92 7.70 7.97 14.95
N GLY A 93 9.01 7.77 15.12
CA GLY A 93 9.77 6.90 14.23
C GLY A 93 9.40 5.44 14.49
N HIS A 94 9.05 4.73 13.43
CA HIS A 94 8.92 3.28 13.50
C HIS A 94 10.31 2.65 13.37
N ALA A 95 10.61 1.66 14.20
CA ALA A 95 11.76 0.79 14.04
C ALA A 95 11.42 -0.34 13.05
N ALA A 96 12.45 -1.05 12.58
CA ALA A 96 12.30 -2.24 11.76
C ALA A 96 11.71 -1.99 10.36
N THR A 97 12.40 -1.17 9.57
CA THR A 97 12.09 -0.89 8.16
C THR A 97 12.01 -2.17 7.30
N ASP A 98 12.76 -3.21 7.66
CA ASP A 98 12.71 -4.53 7.04
C ASP A 98 11.32 -5.20 7.24
N LEU A 99 10.77 -5.11 8.44
CA LEU A 99 9.41 -5.62 8.70
C LEU A 99 8.33 -4.79 7.99
N ALA A 100 8.53 -3.48 7.85
CA ALA A 100 7.62 -2.65 7.06
C ALA A 100 7.54 -3.13 5.60
N ARG A 101 8.69 -3.42 4.98
CA ARG A 101 8.76 -3.98 3.62
C ARG A 101 8.08 -5.33 3.53
N ARG A 102 8.39 -6.23 4.49
CA ARG A 102 7.75 -7.55 4.56
C ARG A 102 6.23 -7.43 4.64
N ASN A 103 5.73 -6.60 5.53
CA ASN A 103 4.29 -6.46 5.74
C ASN A 103 3.59 -5.90 4.50
N PHE A 104 4.19 -4.93 3.81
CA PHE A 104 3.65 -4.41 2.56
C PHE A 104 3.58 -5.47 1.45
N VAL A 105 4.61 -6.31 1.31
CA VAL A 105 4.59 -7.45 0.37
C VAL A 105 3.51 -8.47 0.78
N PHE A 106 3.32 -8.68 2.08
CA PHE A 106 2.27 -9.58 2.59
C PHE A 106 0.87 -9.05 2.23
N ASP A 107 0.67 -7.74 2.28
CA ASP A 107 -0.58 -7.10 1.87
C ASP A 107 -0.84 -7.29 0.37
N ILE A 108 0.18 -7.16 -0.48
CA ILE A 108 0.06 -7.46 -1.92
C ILE A 108 -0.36 -8.92 -2.13
N ALA A 109 0.32 -9.88 -1.51
CA ALA A 109 -0.01 -11.30 -1.61
C ALA A 109 -1.41 -11.62 -1.05
N ARG A 110 -1.85 -10.92 0.00
CA ARG A 110 -3.21 -11.04 0.52
C ARG A 110 -4.24 -10.54 -0.48
N LEU A 111 -3.99 -9.39 -1.09
CA LEU A 111 -4.87 -8.82 -2.11
C LEU A 111 -5.01 -9.72 -3.35
N GLU A 112 -3.95 -10.42 -3.77
CA GLU A 112 -4.03 -11.42 -4.83
C GLU A 112 -5.06 -12.52 -4.52
N ARG A 113 -5.17 -12.93 -3.23
CA ARG A 113 -6.18 -13.93 -2.79
C ARG A 113 -7.59 -13.34 -2.67
N PHE A 114 -7.68 -12.04 -2.34
CA PHE A 114 -8.98 -11.35 -2.18
C PHE A 114 -9.63 -10.91 -3.49
N CYS A 115 -9.00 -11.16 -4.59
CA CYS A 115 -9.58 -10.93 -5.90
C CYS A 115 -10.54 -12.09 -6.26
N PRO A 116 -11.80 -12.10 -5.79
CA PRO A 116 -12.69 -13.19 -6.07
C PRO A 116 -13.12 -13.17 -7.53
N SER A 117 -13.10 -14.33 -8.16
CA SER A 117 -13.79 -14.55 -9.42
C SER A 117 -15.29 -14.25 -9.25
N GLY A 118 -15.84 -13.40 -10.11
CA GLY A 118 -17.26 -13.05 -10.01
C GLY A 118 -17.70 -12.15 -11.16
N PRO A 119 -19.01 -11.96 -11.32
CA PRO A 119 -19.56 -11.20 -12.46
C PRO A 119 -19.25 -9.69 -12.38
N VAL A 120 -18.81 -9.19 -11.24
CA VAL A 120 -18.44 -7.78 -11.04
C VAL A 120 -16.92 -7.65 -11.03
N PRO A 121 -16.33 -6.80 -11.88
CA PRO A 121 -14.90 -6.56 -11.90
C PRO A 121 -14.38 -6.23 -10.49
N ALA A 122 -13.28 -6.87 -10.10
CA ALA A 122 -12.65 -6.62 -8.82
C ALA A 122 -11.15 -6.43 -9.00
N ASN A 123 -10.57 -5.57 -8.20
CA ASN A 123 -9.12 -5.37 -8.12
C ASN A 123 -8.68 -5.08 -6.70
N GLY A 124 -7.41 -5.31 -6.43
CA GLY A 124 -6.75 -4.92 -5.19
C GLY A 124 -5.92 -3.66 -5.36
N LEU A 125 -5.59 -3.01 -4.26
CA LEU A 125 -4.69 -1.87 -4.21
C LEU A 125 -3.96 -1.84 -2.88
N ALA A 126 -2.64 -2.05 -2.88
CA ALA A 126 -1.80 -1.82 -1.71
C ALA A 126 -1.26 -0.39 -1.76
N ILE A 127 -1.47 0.38 -0.69
CA ILE A 127 -1.02 1.76 -0.59
C ILE A 127 -0.09 1.91 0.61
N LEU A 128 1.06 2.56 0.40
CA LEU A 128 1.98 2.93 1.46
C LEU A 128 2.30 4.41 1.36
N LEU A 129 2.11 5.14 2.47
CA LEU A 129 2.52 6.54 2.63
C LEU A 129 3.60 6.61 3.71
N THR A 130 4.70 7.33 3.45
CA THR A 130 5.85 7.37 4.37
C THR A 130 6.71 8.60 4.18
N ASN A 131 7.44 8.97 5.24
CA ASN A 131 8.55 9.90 5.21
C ASN A 131 9.91 9.22 5.51
N ASP A 132 9.95 7.89 5.58
CA ASP A 132 11.19 7.13 5.75
C ASP A 132 11.88 6.88 4.41
N ARG A 133 12.99 7.60 4.15
CA ARG A 133 13.78 7.49 2.92
C ARG A 133 14.35 6.08 2.69
N GLY A 134 14.51 5.29 3.74
CA GLY A 134 14.98 3.91 3.63
C GLY A 134 14.01 2.99 2.88
N LEU A 135 12.75 3.39 2.68
CA LEU A 135 11.77 2.61 1.93
C LEU A 135 11.85 2.86 0.42
N TRP A 136 12.01 4.11 -0.01
CA TRP A 136 12.00 4.44 -1.44
C TRP A 136 13.37 4.60 -2.08
N ASN A 137 14.44 4.77 -1.29
CA ASN A 137 15.80 4.79 -1.84
C ASN A 137 16.34 3.38 -1.99
N PRO A 138 17.13 3.11 -3.04
CA PRO A 138 17.89 1.87 -3.11
C PRO A 138 18.86 1.76 -1.93
N PRO A 139 19.24 0.53 -1.53
CA PRO A 139 20.22 0.34 -0.46
C PRO A 139 21.55 1.01 -0.83
N PRO A 140 22.29 1.56 0.16
CA PRO A 140 23.54 2.29 -0.09
C PRO A 140 24.74 1.40 -0.49
N GLY A 141 24.52 0.10 -0.70
CA GLY A 141 25.58 -0.86 -1.09
C GLY A 141 25.02 -2.26 -1.27
N ASP A 142 25.90 -3.17 -1.65
CA ASP A 142 25.57 -4.56 -2.04
C ASP A 142 25.55 -5.56 -0.89
N ARG A 143 25.66 -5.07 0.38
CA ARG A 143 25.66 -5.97 1.53
C ARG A 143 24.34 -6.75 1.60
N PRO A 144 24.38 -8.10 1.60
CA PRO A 144 23.20 -8.91 1.75
C PRO A 144 22.46 -8.61 3.06
N THR A 145 21.14 -8.48 2.98
CA THR A 145 20.27 -8.32 4.15
C THR A 145 19.12 -9.30 4.05
N ARG A 146 18.60 -9.74 5.21
CA ARG A 146 17.52 -10.74 5.28
C ARG A 146 16.27 -10.36 4.49
N ASP A 147 16.06 -9.07 4.26
CA ASP A 147 14.91 -8.48 3.55
C ASP A 147 15.22 -8.06 2.10
N GLN A 148 16.36 -8.51 1.53
CA GLN A 148 16.82 -8.03 0.22
C GLN A 148 15.82 -8.29 -0.90
N GLU A 149 15.10 -9.41 -0.88
CA GLU A 149 14.07 -9.73 -1.88
C GLU A 149 12.78 -8.93 -1.64
N PHE A 150 12.55 -8.43 -0.42
CA PHE A 150 11.40 -7.61 -0.01
C PHE A 150 11.63 -6.10 -0.18
N ARG A 151 12.74 -5.67 -0.78
CA ARG A 151 13.02 -4.25 -1.02
C ARG A 151 11.94 -3.64 -1.92
N ILE A 152 11.46 -2.44 -1.52
CA ILE A 152 10.38 -1.72 -2.20
C ILE A 152 10.80 -0.36 -2.73
N HIS A 153 12.11 -0.14 -2.93
CA HIS A 153 12.62 1.13 -3.46
C HIS A 153 12.10 1.42 -4.87
N ASP A 154 12.21 2.67 -5.27
CA ASP A 154 11.75 3.15 -6.57
C ASP A 154 12.40 2.36 -7.72
N GLY A 155 11.62 1.96 -8.72
CA GLY A 155 12.06 1.14 -9.84
C GLY A 155 12.25 -0.35 -9.53
N ARG A 156 12.05 -0.81 -8.29
CA ARG A 156 12.12 -2.23 -7.94
C ARG A 156 10.95 -3.00 -8.57
N ARG A 157 11.25 -4.23 -9.01
CA ARG A 157 10.24 -5.19 -9.48
C ARG A 157 10.07 -6.30 -8.46
N LEU A 158 8.82 -6.60 -8.08
CA LEU A 158 8.44 -7.70 -7.21
C LEU A 158 7.68 -8.74 -8.02
N THR A 159 8.15 -10.00 -8.03
CA THR A 159 7.50 -11.10 -8.74
C THR A 159 8.01 -12.44 -8.23
N GLY A 160 7.20 -13.49 -8.37
CA GLY A 160 7.55 -14.86 -8.01
C GLY A 160 7.79 -15.05 -6.52
N THR A 161 8.64 -16.01 -6.16
CA THR A 161 8.95 -16.35 -4.76
C THR A 161 9.95 -15.39 -4.15
N LEU A 162 9.53 -14.67 -3.12
CA LEU A 162 10.36 -13.78 -2.32
C LEU A 162 10.78 -14.49 -1.01
N ARG A 163 12.07 -14.62 -0.79
CA ARG A 163 12.65 -15.33 0.34
C ARG A 163 13.20 -14.37 1.38
N TRP A 164 12.97 -14.69 2.63
CA TRP A 164 13.46 -13.91 3.77
C TRP A 164 14.70 -14.59 4.37
N GLY A 165 15.86 -13.98 4.23
CA GLY A 165 17.11 -14.52 4.75
C GLY A 165 18.31 -14.22 3.86
N THR A 166 19.48 -14.69 4.29
CA THR A 166 20.75 -14.56 3.57
C THR A 166 21.49 -15.90 3.54
N ASP A 167 22.44 -16.03 2.63
CA ASP A 167 23.41 -17.16 2.59
C ASP A 167 22.75 -18.55 2.58
N GLY A 168 21.63 -18.69 1.85
CA GLY A 168 20.89 -19.95 1.78
C GLY A 168 20.07 -20.30 3.02
N ARG A 169 20.10 -19.47 4.05
CA ARG A 169 19.28 -19.64 5.26
C ARG A 169 18.01 -18.80 5.15
N HIS A 170 16.90 -19.45 4.82
CA HIS A 170 15.62 -18.76 4.61
C HIS A 170 14.64 -19.12 5.72
N PHE A 171 13.94 -18.10 6.23
CA PHE A 171 12.87 -18.27 7.20
C PHE A 171 11.53 -18.42 6.47
N LEU A 172 11.10 -19.66 6.28
CA LEU A 172 9.92 -20.02 5.48
C LEU A 172 8.62 -19.27 5.88
N PRO A 173 8.32 -19.02 7.17
CA PRO A 173 7.10 -18.27 7.53
C PRO A 173 7.05 -16.86 6.93
N ASN A 174 8.17 -16.27 6.57
CA ASN A 174 8.25 -14.96 5.93
C ASN A 174 8.38 -15.05 4.40
N GLN A 175 8.50 -16.24 3.82
CA GLN A 175 8.46 -16.40 2.37
C GLN A 175 7.08 -16.01 1.82
N ARG A 176 7.05 -15.39 0.64
CA ARG A 176 5.80 -15.09 -0.10
C ARG A 176 5.99 -15.37 -1.56
N ASP A 177 4.95 -15.97 -2.14
CA ASP A 177 4.82 -16.18 -3.57
C ASP A 177 3.85 -15.13 -4.09
N LEU A 178 4.32 -14.33 -5.05
CA LEU A 178 3.51 -13.36 -5.78
C LEU A 178 3.17 -13.95 -7.15
N THR A 179 1.89 -13.93 -7.49
CA THR A 179 1.40 -14.39 -8.80
C THR A 179 1.51 -13.29 -9.86
N GLY A 180 1.43 -12.04 -9.43
CA GLY A 180 1.60 -10.87 -10.26
C GLY A 180 3.05 -10.44 -10.46
N ASP A 181 3.22 -9.41 -11.27
CA ASP A 181 4.48 -8.75 -11.57
C ASP A 181 4.32 -7.24 -11.34
N TYR A 182 5.01 -6.70 -10.34
CA TYR A 182 4.78 -5.38 -9.80
C TYR A 182 6.03 -4.50 -9.94
N LEU A 183 6.01 -3.57 -10.89
CA LEU A 183 7.00 -2.50 -10.97
C LEU A 183 6.61 -1.37 -10.01
N LEU A 184 7.45 -1.10 -9.02
CA LEU A 184 7.19 -0.12 -7.99
C LEU A 184 7.58 1.28 -8.47
N SER A 185 6.66 2.23 -8.34
CA SER A 185 6.87 3.63 -8.72
C SER A 185 6.39 4.54 -7.60
N TRP A 186 7.34 5.18 -6.94
CA TRP A 186 7.08 6.11 -5.86
C TRP A 186 6.73 7.50 -6.38
N ARG A 187 5.79 8.15 -5.71
CA ARG A 187 5.34 9.52 -6.02
C ARG A 187 5.52 10.43 -4.82
N ASP A 188 5.78 11.70 -5.07
CA ASP A 188 5.84 12.70 -4.02
C ASP A 188 4.42 12.99 -3.50
N TYR A 189 4.29 13.11 -2.18
CA TYR A 189 3.05 13.48 -1.51
C TYR A 189 3.14 14.89 -0.93
N ALA A 190 4.10 15.14 -0.04
CA ALA A 190 4.31 16.44 0.57
C ALA A 190 5.80 16.70 0.81
N ASP A 191 6.18 17.97 0.85
CA ASP A 191 7.52 18.41 1.23
C ASP A 191 7.38 19.48 2.33
N LEU A 192 7.47 19.02 3.57
CA LEU A 192 7.31 19.84 4.77
C LEU A 192 8.67 20.23 5.33
N PRO A 193 8.77 21.33 6.07
CA PRO A 193 10.02 21.76 6.69
C PRO A 193 10.62 20.73 7.64
N GLY A 194 11.94 20.76 7.77
CA GLY A 194 12.68 19.97 8.76
C GLY A 194 13.14 18.61 8.26
N ARG A 195 13.89 17.93 9.13
CA ARG A 195 14.40 16.58 8.86
C ARG A 195 13.22 15.60 8.76
N ASN A 196 13.22 14.77 7.71
CA ASN A 196 12.16 13.81 7.39
C ASN A 196 10.80 14.47 7.05
N GLY A 197 10.77 15.72 6.61
CA GLY A 197 9.55 16.41 6.18
C GLY A 197 9.03 15.99 4.79
N ARG A 198 9.85 15.29 3.99
CA ARG A 198 9.41 14.79 2.68
C ARG A 198 8.66 13.50 2.81
N PHE A 199 7.41 13.50 2.35
CA PHE A 199 6.55 12.33 2.28
C PHE A 199 6.43 11.84 0.83
N ARG A 200 6.46 10.53 0.66
CA ARG A 200 6.20 9.87 -0.62
C ARG A 200 5.20 8.73 -0.43
N TRP A 201 4.50 8.40 -1.48
CA TRP A 201 3.57 7.29 -1.50
C TRP A 201 3.83 6.33 -2.64
N LEU A 202 3.45 5.10 -2.41
CA LEU A 202 3.50 3.98 -3.35
C LEU A 202 2.11 3.37 -3.43
N ALA A 203 1.61 3.15 -4.63
CA ALA A 203 0.42 2.35 -4.87
C ALA A 203 0.74 1.20 -5.81
N VAL A 204 0.36 0.00 -5.41
CA VAL A 204 0.51 -1.21 -6.21
C VAL A 204 -0.88 -1.74 -6.55
N PRO A 205 -1.33 -1.56 -7.81
CA PRO A 205 -2.56 -2.18 -8.26
C PRO A 205 -2.36 -3.69 -8.40
N VAL A 206 -3.27 -4.44 -7.81
CA VAL A 206 -3.32 -5.90 -7.89
C VAL A 206 -4.50 -6.29 -8.77
N ASN A 207 -4.21 -6.78 -9.96
CA ASN A 207 -5.25 -7.26 -10.85
C ASN A 207 -5.64 -8.68 -10.46
N CYS A 208 -6.93 -8.94 -10.40
CA CYS A 208 -7.44 -10.29 -10.25
C CYS A 208 -7.12 -11.07 -11.51
N LEU A 209 -6.35 -12.13 -11.39
CA LEU A 209 -6.17 -13.07 -12.50
C LEU A 209 -7.52 -13.73 -12.78
N ASP A 210 -7.99 -13.65 -14.01
CA ASP A 210 -9.16 -14.42 -14.46
C ASP A 210 -8.82 -15.90 -14.37
N THR A 211 -9.23 -16.55 -13.27
CA THR A 211 -9.11 -18.01 -13.11
C THR A 211 -9.94 -18.80 -14.14
N ALA A 212 -10.77 -18.14 -14.91
CA ALA A 212 -11.57 -18.74 -15.98
C ALA A 212 -10.72 -19.27 -17.16
N ALA A 213 -9.46 -18.83 -17.33
CA ALA A 213 -8.61 -19.25 -18.44
C ALA A 213 -7.85 -20.58 -18.19
N VAL A 214 -7.87 -21.12 -16.97
CA VAL A 214 -7.09 -22.34 -16.61
C VAL A 214 -7.91 -23.64 -16.75
N HIS A 215 -9.20 -23.56 -17.00
CA HIS A 215 -10.09 -24.74 -17.13
C HIS A 215 -10.70 -24.87 -18.54
N ALA A 216 -9.93 -24.65 -19.61
CA ALA A 216 -10.31 -25.16 -20.91
C ALA A 216 -9.77 -26.62 -21.01
N PRO A 217 -10.63 -27.64 -21.02
CA PRO A 217 -10.18 -29.00 -21.28
C PRO A 217 -9.69 -29.10 -22.75
N ALA A 218 -8.52 -29.73 -22.93
CA ALA A 218 -7.97 -30.07 -24.22
C ALA A 218 -8.83 -31.14 -24.93
#